data_53ba07ddfc01296d12f616ce43cf60b7
#
_entry.id   53ba07ddfc01296d12f616ce43cf60b7
#
_cell.length_a   1.000
_cell.length_b   1.000
_cell.length_c   1.000
_cell.angle_alpha   90.00
_cell.angle_beta   90.00
_cell.angle_gamma   90.00
#
_symmetry.space_group_name_H-M   'P 1'
#
loop_
_entity.id
_entity.type
_entity.pdbx_description
1 polymer ?
#
loop_
_entity_poly.entity_id
_entity_poly.type
_entity_poly.pdbx_seq_one_letter_code
_entity_poly.pdbx_strand_id
1 'polypeptide(L)'
;AEQDDGIELLGKQSRSDVALHLGRCHVGLLPMPATKVWTLASPLKRSEYLASGLCVFGIDHEGHRLAESDEAWLRLVAQDDFLEAGVAFLSELVERRLSAGEPARAYAHTHLGWDTAQRNLVDVLHRAMSDS
;
A
#
# COMPACT_ATOMS: atom_id res chain seq x y z
N ALA A 1 -17.60 -13.75 -20.07
CA ALA A 1 -16.55 -13.90 -19.07
C ALA A 1 -17.10 -14.83 -17.98
N GLU A 2 -16.49 -15.99 -17.80
CA GLU A 2 -16.79 -16.83 -16.64
C GLU A 2 -16.47 -16.00 -15.39
N GLN A 3 -17.50 -15.69 -14.62
CA GLN A 3 -17.36 -15.07 -13.34
C GLN A 3 -16.89 -16.18 -12.39
N ASP A 4 -15.62 -16.14 -12.01
CA ASP A 4 -15.10 -17.03 -10.99
C ASP A 4 -15.81 -16.67 -9.68
N ASP A 5 -16.39 -17.64 -8.98
CA ASP A 5 -17.24 -17.43 -7.79
C ASP A 5 -16.57 -16.64 -6.64
N GLY A 6 -15.32 -16.27 -6.77
CA GLY A 6 -14.56 -15.47 -5.82
C GLY A 6 -14.06 -14.12 -6.34
N ILE A 7 -14.34 -13.75 -7.60
CA ILE A 7 -13.83 -12.50 -8.21
C ILE A 7 -14.98 -11.63 -8.70
N GLU A 8 -15.02 -10.40 -8.20
CA GLU A 8 -15.98 -9.38 -8.65
C GLU A 8 -15.24 -8.26 -9.39
N LEU A 9 -15.63 -7.99 -10.64
CA LEU A 9 -15.12 -6.89 -11.44
C LEU A 9 -16.08 -5.70 -11.36
N LEU A 10 -15.70 -4.69 -10.59
CA LEU A 10 -16.55 -3.52 -10.32
C LEU A 10 -16.60 -2.51 -11.47
N GLY A 11 -15.74 -2.64 -12.47
CA GLY A 11 -15.64 -1.68 -13.56
C GLY A 11 -15.16 -0.30 -13.08
N LYS A 12 -15.50 0.75 -13.84
CA LYS A 12 -15.12 2.13 -13.50
C LYS A 12 -15.96 2.64 -12.34
N GLN A 13 -15.31 3.08 -11.27
CA GLN A 13 -15.94 3.58 -10.05
C GLN A 13 -15.64 5.07 -9.84
N SER A 14 -16.51 5.79 -9.12
CA SER A 14 -16.23 7.12 -8.61
C SER A 14 -15.22 7.07 -7.44
N ARG A 15 -14.58 8.18 -7.11
CA ARG A 15 -13.67 8.25 -5.94
C ARG A 15 -14.36 7.87 -4.63
N SER A 16 -15.61 8.30 -4.45
CA SER A 16 -16.40 7.97 -3.27
C SER A 16 -16.71 6.47 -3.19
N ASP A 17 -17.06 5.85 -4.32
CA ASP A 17 -17.34 4.42 -4.37
C ASP A 17 -16.08 3.59 -4.09
N VAL A 18 -14.93 3.98 -4.65
CA VAL A 18 -13.64 3.35 -4.34
C VAL A 18 -13.36 3.39 -2.84
N ALA A 19 -13.56 4.54 -2.17
CA ALA A 19 -13.36 4.65 -0.74
C ALA A 19 -14.30 3.72 0.06
N LEU A 20 -15.56 3.59 -0.37
CA LEU A 20 -16.50 2.66 0.26
C LEU A 20 -16.09 1.19 0.07
N HIS A 21 -15.61 0.82 -1.13
CA HIS A 21 -15.11 -0.52 -1.38
C HIS A 21 -13.87 -0.83 -0.54
N LEU A 22 -12.90 0.08 -0.50
CA LEU A 22 -11.71 -0.08 0.33
C LEU A 22 -12.05 -0.24 1.81
N GLY A 23 -13.05 0.48 2.32
CA GLY A 23 -13.52 0.34 3.70
C GLY A 23 -14.07 -1.05 4.07
N ARG A 24 -14.39 -1.88 3.07
CA ARG A 24 -14.86 -3.26 3.24
C ARG A 24 -13.77 -4.30 3.03
N CYS A 25 -12.62 -3.90 2.46
CA CYS A 25 -11.50 -4.77 2.19
C CYS A 25 -10.60 -4.92 3.42
N HIS A 26 -9.80 -5.96 3.43
CA HIS A 26 -8.82 -6.25 4.49
C HIS A 26 -7.39 -6.19 3.98
N VAL A 27 -7.19 -6.47 2.69
CA VAL A 27 -5.88 -6.52 2.05
C VAL A 27 -5.93 -5.79 0.73
N GLY A 28 -4.93 -4.95 0.48
CA GLY A 28 -4.61 -4.38 -0.82
C GLY A 28 -3.44 -5.14 -1.46
N LEU A 29 -3.58 -5.50 -2.72
CA LEU A 29 -2.54 -6.21 -3.46
C LEU A 29 -1.73 -5.26 -4.36
N LEU A 30 -0.40 -5.41 -4.35
CA LEU A 30 0.54 -4.70 -5.22
C LEU A 30 1.33 -5.72 -6.06
N PRO A 31 0.72 -6.27 -7.13
CA PRO A 31 1.34 -7.31 -7.96
C PRO A 31 2.24 -6.75 -9.07
N MET A 32 2.54 -5.45 -9.08
CA MET A 32 3.36 -4.85 -10.12
C MET A 32 4.79 -5.39 -10.06
N PRO A 33 5.33 -5.89 -11.18
CA PRO A 33 6.63 -6.55 -11.22
C PRO A 33 7.79 -5.58 -10.99
N ALA A 34 8.95 -6.10 -10.60
CA ALA A 34 10.18 -5.33 -10.38
C ALA A 34 10.82 -4.88 -11.72
N THR A 35 10.07 -4.16 -12.55
CA THR A 35 10.58 -3.54 -13.79
C THR A 35 10.87 -2.07 -13.58
N LYS A 36 11.73 -1.48 -14.39
CA LYS A 36 12.19 -0.09 -14.25
C LYS A 36 11.03 0.92 -14.11
N VAL A 37 9.95 0.73 -14.83
CA VAL A 37 8.77 1.61 -14.78
C VAL A 37 8.15 1.61 -13.38
N TRP A 38 7.99 0.45 -12.77
CA TRP A 38 7.34 0.31 -11.46
C TRP A 38 8.28 0.57 -10.30
N THR A 39 9.57 0.24 -10.42
CA THR A 39 10.55 0.51 -9.35
C THR A 39 10.79 1.98 -9.10
N LEU A 40 10.59 2.83 -10.11
CA LEU A 40 10.70 4.29 -10.01
C LEU A 40 9.35 4.97 -9.68
N ALA A 41 8.26 4.24 -9.72
CA ALA A 41 6.94 4.78 -9.41
C ALA A 41 6.66 4.77 -7.90
N SER A 42 5.94 5.78 -7.43
CA SER A 42 5.34 5.78 -6.09
C SER A 42 3.85 5.46 -6.24
N PRO A 43 3.41 4.21 -5.96
CA PRO A 43 2.05 3.81 -6.23
C PRO A 43 1.08 4.46 -5.23
N LEU A 44 0.20 5.32 -5.73
CA LEU A 44 -0.87 5.93 -4.95
C LEU A 44 -1.76 4.87 -4.28
N LYS A 45 -1.97 3.73 -4.96
CA LYS A 45 -2.74 2.60 -4.42
C LYS A 45 -2.23 2.12 -3.07
N ARG A 46 -0.90 2.03 -2.89
CA ARG A 46 -0.30 1.67 -1.60
C ARG A 46 -0.76 2.63 -0.51
N SER A 47 -0.66 3.93 -0.76
CA SER A 47 -1.04 4.97 0.20
C SER A 47 -2.54 4.96 0.48
N GLU A 48 -3.37 4.77 -0.53
CA GLU A 48 -4.82 4.66 -0.39
C GLU A 48 -5.23 3.42 0.42
N TYR A 49 -4.59 2.28 0.20
CA TYR A 49 -4.82 1.05 0.97
C TYR A 49 -4.50 1.26 2.46
N LEU A 50 -3.32 1.75 2.76
CA LEU A 50 -2.88 2.00 4.14
C LEU A 50 -3.78 3.03 4.84
N ALA A 51 -4.11 4.14 4.17
CA ALA A 51 -5.01 5.16 4.70
C ALA A 51 -6.43 4.63 4.99
N SER A 52 -6.86 3.63 4.24
CA SER A 52 -8.14 2.94 4.46
C SER A 52 -8.06 1.84 5.53
N GLY A 53 -6.89 1.62 6.12
CA GLY A 53 -6.67 0.61 7.15
C GLY A 53 -6.55 -0.82 6.62
N LEU A 54 -6.16 -0.98 5.35
CA LEU A 54 -5.86 -2.29 4.77
C LEU A 54 -4.42 -2.68 5.08
N CYS A 55 -4.19 -3.97 5.30
CA CYS A 55 -2.86 -4.54 5.16
C CYS A 55 -2.50 -4.60 3.68
N VAL A 56 -1.23 -4.43 3.35
CA VAL A 56 -0.74 -4.45 1.97
C VAL A 56 0.20 -5.64 1.77
N PHE A 57 -0.04 -6.39 0.72
CA PHE A 57 0.83 -7.46 0.27
C PHE A 57 1.29 -7.19 -1.16
N GLY A 58 2.59 -7.26 -1.41
CA GLY A 58 3.13 -6.87 -2.70
C GLY A 58 4.46 -7.52 -3.07
N ILE A 59 4.87 -7.30 -4.31
CA ILE A 59 6.18 -7.69 -4.81
C ILE A 59 7.22 -6.69 -4.27
N ASP A 60 8.35 -7.19 -3.79
CA ASP A 60 9.41 -6.37 -3.21
C ASP A 60 10.22 -5.66 -4.30
N HIS A 61 10.12 -4.35 -4.31
CA HIS A 61 10.99 -3.45 -5.07
C HIS A 61 10.91 -2.02 -4.51
N GLU A 62 11.82 -1.15 -4.91
CA GLU A 62 11.93 0.21 -4.37
C GLU A 62 10.64 1.03 -4.43
N GLY A 63 9.87 0.91 -5.51
CA GLY A 63 8.58 1.60 -5.65
C GLY A 63 7.54 1.20 -4.61
N HIS A 64 7.60 -0.01 -4.06
CA HIS A 64 6.66 -0.50 -3.06
C HIS A 64 7.12 -0.29 -1.62
N ARG A 65 8.43 -0.15 -1.38
CA ARG A 65 8.99 -0.02 -0.04
C ARG A 65 8.60 1.30 0.62
N LEU A 66 8.49 1.26 1.93
CA LEU A 66 8.31 2.43 2.80
C LEU A 66 9.32 2.37 3.94
N ALA A 67 9.85 3.52 4.33
CA ALA A 67 10.69 3.63 5.50
C ALA A 67 9.88 3.34 6.77
N GLU A 68 10.50 2.69 7.76
CA GLU A 68 9.89 2.42 9.06
C GLU A 68 8.56 1.65 9.00
N SER A 69 8.35 0.86 7.93
CA SER A 69 7.19 -0.01 7.80
C SER A 69 7.34 -1.29 8.62
N ASP A 70 6.22 -1.89 8.99
CA ASP A 70 6.14 -3.15 9.71
C ASP A 70 5.56 -4.25 8.81
N GLU A 71 6.18 -5.42 8.79
CA GLU A 71 5.74 -6.57 8.00
C GLU A 71 4.34 -7.09 8.39
N ALA A 72 3.85 -6.71 9.56
CA ALA A 72 2.50 -7.05 9.97
C ALA A 72 1.42 -6.42 9.10
N TRP A 73 1.69 -5.25 8.51
CA TRP A 73 0.74 -4.53 7.67
C TRP A 73 1.26 -4.14 6.27
N LEU A 74 2.55 -4.22 6.02
CA LEU A 74 3.15 -4.08 4.68
C LEU A 74 4.16 -5.20 4.46
N ARG A 75 3.73 -6.28 3.82
CA ARG A 75 4.59 -7.41 3.50
C ARG A 75 4.93 -7.44 2.02
N LEU A 76 6.22 -7.33 1.74
CA LEU A 76 6.77 -7.39 0.40
C LEU A 76 7.62 -8.64 0.25
N VAL A 77 7.43 -9.36 -0.85
CA VAL A 77 8.11 -10.64 -1.12
C VAL A 77 8.70 -10.65 -2.53
N ALA A 78 9.66 -11.54 -2.77
CA ALA A 78 10.18 -11.74 -4.11
C ALA A 78 9.06 -12.12 -5.09
N GLN A 79 9.18 -11.68 -6.34
CA GLN A 79 8.14 -11.89 -7.36
C GLN A 79 7.80 -13.38 -7.54
N ASP A 80 8.79 -14.25 -7.51
CA ASP A 80 8.60 -15.69 -7.70
C ASP A 80 7.85 -16.34 -6.52
N ASP A 81 7.95 -15.76 -5.34
CA ASP A 81 7.29 -16.26 -4.11
C ASP A 81 5.89 -15.67 -3.89
N PHE A 82 5.43 -14.75 -4.76
CA PHE A 82 4.25 -13.93 -4.55
C PHE A 82 2.99 -14.75 -4.25
N LEU A 83 2.73 -15.82 -4.98
CA LEU A 83 1.52 -16.63 -4.79
C LEU A 83 1.57 -17.45 -3.50
N GLU A 84 2.67 -18.16 -3.25
CA GLU A 84 2.81 -19.01 -2.08
C GLU A 84 2.82 -18.21 -0.78
N ALA A 85 3.63 -17.16 -0.74
CA ALA A 85 3.71 -16.24 0.40
C ALA A 85 2.41 -15.47 0.61
N GLY A 86 1.67 -15.16 -0.46
CA GLY A 86 0.36 -14.50 -0.40
C GLY A 86 -0.69 -15.37 0.30
N VAL A 87 -0.75 -16.64 -0.01
CA VAL A 87 -1.65 -17.59 0.67
C VAL A 87 -1.32 -17.67 2.16
N ALA A 88 -0.04 -17.77 2.53
CA ALA A 88 0.40 -17.78 3.92
C ALA A 88 0.02 -16.48 4.64
N PHE A 89 0.27 -15.31 4.02
CA PHE A 89 -0.08 -14.01 4.57
C PHE A 89 -1.57 -13.84 4.81
N LEU A 90 -2.41 -14.25 3.86
CA LEU A 90 -3.87 -14.20 4.02
C LEU A 90 -4.34 -15.09 5.17
N SER A 91 -3.75 -16.26 5.35
CA SER A 91 -4.07 -17.17 6.46
C SER A 91 -3.72 -16.55 7.82
N GLU A 92 -2.57 -15.90 7.93
CA GLU A 92 -2.18 -15.15 9.14
C GLU A 92 -3.16 -14.00 9.44
N LEU A 93 -3.60 -13.27 8.41
CA LEU A 93 -4.47 -12.12 8.58
C LEU A 93 -5.89 -12.46 9.01
N VAL A 94 -6.40 -13.64 8.70
CA VAL A 94 -7.71 -14.11 9.21
C VAL A 94 -7.76 -14.01 10.74
N GLU A 95 -6.63 -14.26 11.41
CA GLU A 95 -6.52 -14.22 12.87
C GLU A 95 -6.22 -12.81 13.42
N ARG A 96 -5.59 -11.94 12.63
CA ARG A 96 -5.00 -10.67 13.10
C ARG A 96 -5.52 -9.40 12.42
N ARG A 97 -6.50 -9.51 11.54
CA ARG A 97 -6.93 -8.42 10.64
C ARG A 97 -7.32 -7.10 11.33
N LEU A 98 -7.95 -7.14 12.49
CA LEU A 98 -8.37 -5.93 13.21
C LEU A 98 -7.19 -5.21 13.88
N SER A 99 -6.20 -5.94 14.36
CA SER A 99 -5.02 -5.37 15.02
C SER A 99 -4.00 -4.81 14.04
N ALA A 100 -3.95 -5.30 12.80
CA ALA A 100 -2.98 -4.85 11.80
C ALA A 100 -3.43 -3.62 11.00
N GLY A 101 -4.73 -3.39 10.84
CA GLY A 101 -5.29 -2.27 10.08
C GLY A 101 -5.11 -0.91 10.76
N GLU A 102 -5.21 -0.82 12.07
CA GLU A 102 -5.02 0.43 12.80
C GLU A 102 -3.58 0.98 12.71
N PRO A 103 -2.51 0.19 12.91
CA PRO A 103 -1.15 0.65 12.69
C PRO A 103 -0.88 1.11 11.25
N ALA A 104 -1.44 0.44 10.24
CA ALA A 104 -1.33 0.84 8.84
C ALA A 104 -1.95 2.22 8.60
N ARG A 105 -3.14 2.45 9.12
CA ARG A 105 -3.83 3.74 9.04
C ARG A 105 -3.06 4.85 9.76
N ALA A 106 -2.57 4.59 10.97
CA ALA A 106 -1.78 5.54 11.73
C ALA A 106 -0.50 5.93 10.98
N TYR A 107 0.21 4.97 10.40
CA TYR A 107 1.38 5.23 9.57
C TYR A 107 1.03 6.14 8.37
N ALA A 108 -0.04 5.81 7.63
CA ALA A 108 -0.46 6.60 6.47
C ALA A 108 -0.77 8.05 6.84
N HIS A 109 -1.49 8.30 7.93
CA HIS A 109 -1.79 9.64 8.41
C HIS A 109 -0.54 10.42 8.79
N THR A 110 0.45 9.77 9.40
CA THR A 110 1.67 10.44 9.87
C THR A 110 2.65 10.71 8.73
N HIS A 111 2.82 9.78 7.78
CA HIS A 111 3.92 9.80 6.82
C HIS A 111 3.50 10.06 5.37
N LEU A 112 2.26 9.76 4.99
CA LEU A 112 1.82 9.77 3.59
C LEU A 112 0.85 10.91 3.25
N GLY A 113 0.51 11.76 4.22
CA GLY A 113 -0.37 12.91 4.01
C GLY A 113 0.30 14.04 3.21
N TRP A 114 -0.51 14.85 2.54
CA TRP A 114 -0.02 16.03 1.80
C TRP A 114 0.70 17.05 2.69
N ASP A 115 0.26 17.22 3.93
CA ASP A 115 0.93 18.12 4.89
C ASP A 115 2.37 17.66 5.20
N THR A 116 2.59 16.36 5.27
CA THR A 116 3.94 15.80 5.45
C THR A 116 4.80 15.99 4.22
N ALA A 117 4.25 15.76 3.03
CA ALA A 117 4.94 16.00 1.77
C ALA A 117 5.33 17.47 1.62
N GLN A 118 4.43 18.39 1.97
CA GLN A 118 4.69 19.83 1.94
C GLN A 118 5.81 20.24 2.91
N ARG A 119 5.77 19.76 4.16
CA ARG A 119 6.83 20.04 5.13
C ARG A 119 8.19 19.56 4.65
N ASN A 120 8.26 18.33 4.15
CA ASN A 120 9.50 17.76 3.62
C ASN A 120 10.05 18.57 2.46
N LEU A 121 9.20 19.04 1.56
CA LEU A 121 9.61 19.89 0.44
C LEU A 121 10.19 21.22 0.94
N VAL A 122 9.51 21.89 1.87
CA VAL A 122 9.98 23.16 2.47
C VAL A 122 11.35 22.95 3.15
N ASP A 123 11.53 21.87 3.89
CA ASP A 123 12.81 21.55 4.55
C ASP A 123 13.94 21.34 3.55
N VAL A 124 13.67 20.65 2.43
CA VAL A 124 14.67 20.46 1.36
C VAL A 124 15.05 21.80 0.73
N LEU A 125 14.07 22.67 0.44
CA LEU A 125 14.31 23.99 -0.13
C LEU A 125 15.14 24.87 0.82
N HIS A 126 14.82 24.88 2.12
CA HIS A 126 15.59 25.64 3.11
C HIS A 126 17.05 25.18 3.19
N ARG A 127 17.31 23.87 3.17
CA ARG A 127 18.67 23.33 3.15
C ARG A 127 19.42 23.77 1.89
N ALA A 128 18.82 23.62 0.72
CA ALA A 128 19.43 24.02 -0.54
C ALA A 128 19.76 25.52 -0.60
N MET A 129 18.94 26.37 0.01
CA MET A 129 19.18 27.83 0.10
C MET A 129 20.26 28.18 1.13
N SER A 130 20.42 27.38 2.19
CA SER A 130 21.43 27.60 3.23
C SER A 130 22.83 27.17 2.81
N ASP A 131 22.94 26.22 1.90
CA ASP A 131 24.19 25.69 1.35
C ASP A 131 24.71 26.51 0.13
N SER A 132 24.01 27.56 -0.22
CA SER A 132 24.37 28.51 -1.28
C SER A 132 24.94 29.79 -0.67
#